data_cba2c7ca168ac57bf8a72d83ee57761b
#
_entry.id   cba2c7ca168ac57bf8a72d83ee57761b
#
_cell.length_a   1.000
_cell.length_b   1.000
_cell.length_c   1.000
_cell.angle_alpha   90.00
_cell.angle_beta   90.00
_cell.angle_gamma   90.00
#
_symmetry.space_group_name_H-M   'P 1'
#
loop_
_entity.id
_entity.type
_entity.pdbx_description
1 polymer ?
#
loop_
_entity_poly.entity_id
_entity_poly.type
_entity_poly.pdbx_seq_one_letter_code
_entity_poly.pdbx_strand_id
1 'polypeptide(L)'
;MAHHRDPLGDHDVEGRLAKASWQQALLGGITYRLAIYRQGLRSSSRRHRMLAWLEFGLMGLVIMGALMMSVFAASTVFGQVVLYHLVVMILANASVGTIAVWGVHHDCDETIARTERNPLVNLLTFNLLYHVEHHLFSAIPSNHLPTLAKRLDAAAPHLTNAPVLPSRTTVIKHMKRRWNAIKDKYQNSDDSECPIRKRFA
;
A
#
# COMPACT_ATOMS: atom_id res chain seq x y z
N MET A 1 11.73 -3.00 13.29
CA MET A 1 10.89 -1.93 12.72
C MET A 1 9.57 -1.88 13.47
N ALA A 2 8.99 -0.71 13.73
CA ALA A 2 7.75 -0.60 14.52
C ALA A 2 6.58 -1.31 13.83
N HIS A 3 6.44 -1.16 12.51
CA HIS A 3 5.41 -1.77 11.70
C HIS A 3 5.33 -3.31 11.81
N HIS A 4 6.46 -4.02 11.83
CA HIS A 4 6.46 -5.49 12.00
C HIS A 4 6.19 -5.97 13.43
N ARG A 5 6.27 -5.09 14.43
CA ARG A 5 5.98 -5.43 15.84
C ARG A 5 4.51 -5.28 16.19
N ASP A 6 3.90 -4.24 15.65
CA ASP A 6 2.51 -3.87 15.92
C ASP A 6 1.91 -3.27 14.63
N PRO A 7 1.62 -4.13 13.64
CA PRO A 7 1.02 -3.71 12.39
C PRO A 7 -0.34 -3.06 12.66
N LEU A 8 -0.59 -1.91 12.05
CA LEU A 8 -1.81 -1.12 12.23
C LEU A 8 -1.99 -0.47 13.61
N GLY A 9 -0.99 -0.51 14.49
CA GLY A 9 -0.99 0.18 15.77
C GLY A 9 -0.92 1.71 15.65
N ASP A 10 -1.16 2.42 16.76
CA ASP A 10 -1.25 3.90 16.75
C ASP A 10 0.06 4.60 16.40
N HIS A 11 1.20 3.95 16.65
CA HIS A 11 2.54 4.46 16.32
C HIS A 11 3.04 4.02 14.94
N ASP A 12 2.24 3.22 14.24
CA ASP A 12 2.56 2.72 12.91
C ASP A 12 2.15 3.74 11.83
N VAL A 13 3.15 4.37 11.22
CA VAL A 13 2.94 5.34 10.13
C VAL A 13 2.30 4.66 8.91
N GLU A 14 2.66 3.41 8.65
CA GLU A 14 2.13 2.61 7.55
C GLU A 14 0.68 2.20 7.83
N GLY A 15 0.37 1.82 9.06
CA GLY A 15 -0.98 1.47 9.48
C GLY A 15 -1.98 2.62 9.36
N ARG A 16 -1.55 3.87 9.54
CA ARG A 16 -2.41 5.03 9.30
C ARG A 16 -2.82 5.18 7.84
N LEU A 17 -1.90 4.88 6.91
CA LEU A 17 -2.21 4.91 5.48
C LEU A 17 -3.15 3.75 5.10
N ALA A 18 -2.97 2.58 5.70
CA ALA A 18 -3.83 1.41 5.49
C ALA A 18 -5.29 1.65 5.88
N LYS A 19 -5.53 2.43 6.94
CA LYS A 19 -6.88 2.81 7.42
C LYS A 19 -7.52 3.94 6.61
N ALA A 20 -6.78 4.60 5.72
CA ALA A 20 -7.27 5.71 4.92
C ALA A 20 -8.15 5.24 3.75
N SER A 21 -9.00 6.13 3.22
CA SER A 21 -9.65 5.88 1.92
C SER A 21 -8.62 5.90 0.79
N TRP A 22 -8.94 5.31 -0.38
CA TRP A 22 -8.00 5.26 -1.50
C TRP A 22 -7.57 6.65 -1.98
N GLN A 23 -8.48 7.64 -1.95
CA GLN A 23 -8.16 9.03 -2.29
C GLN A 23 -7.17 9.65 -1.29
N GLN A 24 -7.41 9.42 0.00
CA GLN A 24 -6.50 9.88 1.06
C GLN A 24 -5.15 9.16 1.00
N ALA A 25 -5.14 7.87 0.66
CA ALA A 25 -3.91 7.12 0.47
C ALA A 25 -3.09 7.64 -0.72
N LEU A 26 -3.76 7.98 -1.85
CA LEU A 26 -3.12 8.55 -3.02
C LEU A 26 -2.51 9.94 -2.72
N LEU A 27 -3.29 10.83 -2.11
CA LEU A 27 -2.82 12.16 -1.72
C LEU A 27 -1.80 12.10 -0.57
N GLY A 28 -1.96 11.12 0.32
CA GLY A 28 -1.06 10.87 1.44
C GLY A 28 0.30 10.26 1.06
N GLY A 29 0.47 9.78 -0.16
CA GLY A 29 1.69 9.06 -0.57
C GLY A 29 2.98 9.87 -0.41
N ILE A 30 2.95 11.18 -0.64
CA ILE A 30 4.10 12.08 -0.44
C ILE A 30 4.34 12.31 1.05
N THR A 31 3.28 12.63 1.80
CA THR A 31 3.37 12.93 3.25
C THR A 31 3.76 11.69 4.06
N TYR A 32 3.34 10.52 3.62
CA TYR A 32 3.74 9.23 4.17
C TYR A 32 5.27 9.03 4.15
N ARG A 33 5.91 9.28 3.00
CA ARG A 33 7.38 9.18 2.90
C ARG A 33 8.08 10.15 3.85
N LEU A 34 7.64 11.40 3.89
CA LEU A 34 8.19 12.38 4.83
C LEU A 34 8.05 11.94 6.28
N ALA A 35 6.92 11.31 6.65
CA ALA A 35 6.70 10.78 7.99
C ALA A 35 7.66 9.63 8.32
N ILE A 36 7.88 8.68 7.39
CA ILE A 36 8.86 7.59 7.55
C ILE A 36 10.28 8.14 7.69
N TYR A 37 10.69 9.08 6.85
CA TYR A 37 12.01 9.70 6.96
C TYR A 37 12.19 10.41 8.31
N ARG A 38 11.20 11.18 8.76
CA ARG A 38 11.23 11.82 10.09
C ARG A 38 11.38 10.82 11.22
N GLN A 39 10.63 9.72 11.17
CA GLN A 39 10.73 8.65 12.16
C GLN A 39 12.10 7.98 12.12
N GLY A 40 12.61 7.65 10.92
CA GLY A 40 13.93 7.09 10.72
C GLY A 40 15.04 7.98 11.24
N LEU A 41 15.02 9.28 10.92
CA LEU A 41 15.99 10.24 11.40
C LEU A 41 15.98 10.42 12.92
N ARG A 42 14.79 10.37 13.55
CA ARG A 42 14.66 10.47 15.02
C ARG A 42 15.25 9.26 15.75
N SER A 43 15.11 8.07 15.18
CA SER A 43 15.59 6.80 15.78
C SER A 43 17.04 6.46 15.40
N SER A 44 17.65 7.20 14.46
CA SER A 44 18.98 6.91 13.93
C SER A 44 20.10 7.48 14.80
N SER A 45 21.28 6.82 14.75
CA SER A 45 22.51 7.35 15.32
C SER A 45 22.95 8.66 14.65
N ARG A 46 23.81 9.44 15.31
CA ARG A 46 24.35 10.70 14.78
C ARG A 46 25.01 10.50 13.40
N ARG A 47 25.78 9.42 13.24
CA ARG A 47 26.46 9.08 11.98
C ARG A 47 25.46 8.83 10.85
N HIS A 48 24.43 8.04 11.10
CA HIS A 48 23.40 7.75 10.09
C HIS A 48 22.58 9.00 9.72
N ARG A 49 22.28 9.87 10.69
CA ARG A 49 21.65 11.16 10.40
C ARG A 49 22.50 12.05 9.50
N MET A 50 23.80 12.14 9.76
CA MET A 50 24.71 12.90 8.89
C MET A 50 24.75 12.35 7.45
N LEU A 51 24.86 11.02 7.32
CA LEU A 51 24.83 10.39 5.99
C LEU A 51 23.51 10.63 5.26
N ALA A 52 22.40 10.52 5.96
CA ALA A 52 21.07 10.82 5.39
C ALA A 52 20.95 12.28 4.94
N TRP A 53 21.43 13.24 5.74
CA TRP A 53 21.44 14.66 5.33
C TRP A 53 22.35 14.92 4.13
N LEU A 54 23.51 14.26 4.06
CA LEU A 54 24.39 14.32 2.88
C LEU A 54 23.69 13.77 1.64
N GLU A 55 23.03 12.63 1.76
CA GLU A 55 22.25 12.01 0.68
C GLU A 55 21.10 12.91 0.21
N PHE A 56 20.33 13.49 1.13
CA PHE A 56 19.28 14.46 0.78
C PHE A 56 19.83 15.71 0.10
N GLY A 57 20.97 16.22 0.58
CA GLY A 57 21.63 17.36 -0.03
C GLY A 57 22.09 17.05 -1.47
N LEU A 58 22.72 15.90 -1.68
CA LEU A 58 23.15 15.45 -3.00
C LEU A 58 21.95 15.23 -3.93
N MET A 59 20.90 14.58 -3.45
CA MET A 59 19.67 14.38 -4.22
C MET A 59 19.00 15.71 -4.57
N GLY A 60 18.96 16.67 -3.64
CA GLY A 60 18.47 18.02 -3.87
C GLY A 60 19.25 18.74 -4.96
N LEU A 61 20.58 18.63 -4.97
CA LEU A 61 21.44 19.19 -6.03
C LEU A 61 21.16 18.55 -7.39
N VAL A 62 20.99 17.23 -7.44
CA VAL A 62 20.66 16.52 -8.69
C VAL A 62 19.29 16.97 -9.22
N ILE A 63 18.28 17.03 -8.36
CA ILE A 63 16.92 17.49 -8.74
C ILE A 63 16.97 18.94 -9.22
N MET A 64 17.68 19.83 -8.50
CA MET A 64 17.82 21.23 -8.87
C MET A 64 18.54 21.37 -10.22
N GLY A 65 19.64 20.64 -10.42
CA GLY A 65 20.37 20.60 -11.70
C GLY A 65 19.48 20.13 -12.85
N ALA A 66 18.69 19.08 -12.64
CA ALA A 66 17.75 18.56 -13.63
C ALA A 66 16.62 19.57 -13.94
N LEU A 67 16.09 20.28 -12.95
CA LEU A 67 15.11 21.34 -13.14
C LEU A 67 15.71 22.52 -13.93
N MET A 68 16.90 22.97 -13.58
CA MET A 68 17.58 24.00 -14.31
C MET A 68 17.83 23.60 -15.77
N MET A 69 18.32 22.39 -16.01
CA MET A 69 18.47 21.82 -17.34
C MET A 69 17.18 21.79 -18.14
N SER A 70 16.06 21.36 -17.51
CA SER A 70 14.77 21.31 -18.17
C SER A 70 14.24 22.70 -18.55
N VAL A 71 14.54 23.74 -17.76
CA VAL A 71 14.14 25.11 -18.05
C VAL A 71 15.02 25.71 -19.18
N PHE A 72 16.34 25.60 -19.07
CA PHE A 72 17.28 26.18 -20.06
C PHE A 72 17.27 25.43 -21.39
N ALA A 73 17.01 24.15 -21.38
CA ALA A 73 16.97 23.31 -22.57
C ALA A 73 15.53 22.88 -22.95
N ALA A 74 14.52 23.60 -22.51
CA ALA A 74 13.09 23.23 -22.69
C ALA A 74 12.69 23.05 -24.17
N SER A 75 13.33 23.78 -25.08
CA SER A 75 13.12 23.66 -26.54
C SER A 75 13.85 22.47 -27.18
N THR A 76 14.70 21.76 -26.42
CA THR A 76 15.45 20.61 -26.90
C THR A 76 14.78 19.29 -26.50
N VAL A 77 14.98 18.23 -27.30
CA VAL A 77 14.53 16.88 -26.97
C VAL A 77 15.11 16.43 -25.62
N PHE A 78 16.37 16.78 -25.36
CA PHE A 78 17.01 16.42 -24.08
C PHE A 78 16.31 17.06 -22.88
N GLY A 79 15.99 18.34 -22.91
CA GLY A 79 15.26 19.02 -21.83
C GLY A 79 13.88 18.42 -21.58
N GLN A 80 13.16 18.04 -22.65
CA GLN A 80 11.86 17.37 -22.56
C GLN A 80 11.96 15.98 -21.92
N VAL A 81 12.99 15.19 -22.28
CA VAL A 81 13.24 13.88 -21.68
C VAL A 81 13.55 14.00 -20.20
N VAL A 82 14.37 14.96 -19.80
CA VAL A 82 14.68 15.22 -18.38
C VAL A 82 13.42 15.60 -17.60
N LEU A 83 12.61 16.51 -18.13
CA LEU A 83 11.35 16.92 -17.49
C LEU A 83 10.38 15.73 -17.35
N TYR A 84 10.20 14.96 -18.43
CA TYR A 84 9.38 13.75 -18.41
C TYR A 84 9.85 12.78 -17.30
N HIS A 85 11.17 12.53 -17.23
CA HIS A 85 11.72 11.63 -16.23
C HIS A 85 11.47 12.13 -14.80
N LEU A 86 11.65 13.42 -14.54
CA LEU A 86 11.34 14.01 -13.23
C LEU A 86 9.87 13.84 -12.85
N VAL A 87 8.95 14.12 -13.75
CA VAL A 87 7.51 13.97 -13.52
C VAL A 87 7.16 12.51 -13.22
N VAL A 88 7.67 11.57 -14.04
CA VAL A 88 7.44 10.13 -13.83
C VAL A 88 7.98 9.67 -12.48
N MET A 89 9.18 10.12 -12.08
CA MET A 89 9.77 9.76 -10.79
C MET A 89 8.97 10.32 -9.60
N ILE A 90 8.45 11.53 -9.71
CA ILE A 90 7.57 12.11 -8.67
C ILE A 90 6.28 11.28 -8.54
N LEU A 91 5.64 10.97 -9.66
CA LEU A 91 4.41 10.16 -9.68
C LEU A 91 4.66 8.75 -9.15
N ALA A 92 5.72 8.09 -9.57
CA ALA A 92 6.10 6.77 -9.08
C ALA A 92 6.34 6.79 -7.56
N ASN A 93 7.05 7.79 -7.06
CA ASN A 93 7.29 7.96 -5.64
C ASN A 93 6.01 8.22 -4.84
N ALA A 94 5.07 9.02 -5.35
CA ALA A 94 3.78 9.25 -4.72
C ALA A 94 2.93 7.96 -4.68
N SER A 95 3.01 7.15 -5.75
CA SER A 95 2.22 5.92 -5.89
C SER A 95 2.69 4.79 -4.96
N VAL A 96 3.95 4.79 -4.51
CA VAL A 96 4.49 3.72 -3.66
C VAL A 96 3.67 3.54 -2.37
N GLY A 97 3.30 4.63 -1.70
CA GLY A 97 2.48 4.57 -0.49
C GLY A 97 1.11 3.93 -0.74
N THR A 98 0.48 4.23 -1.88
CA THR A 98 -0.83 3.68 -2.23
C THR A 98 -0.73 2.21 -2.66
N ILE A 99 0.21 1.90 -3.55
CA ILE A 99 0.31 0.55 -4.13
C ILE A 99 0.94 -0.43 -3.15
N ALA A 100 2.06 -0.04 -2.53
CA ALA A 100 2.86 -0.94 -1.70
C ALA A 100 2.39 -1.02 -0.24
N VAL A 101 1.69 0.00 0.28
CA VAL A 101 1.22 0.00 1.67
C VAL A 101 -0.29 -0.14 1.73
N TRP A 102 -1.03 0.81 1.16
CA TRP A 102 -2.48 0.77 1.20
C TRP A 102 -3.04 -0.50 0.54
N GLY A 103 -2.55 -0.84 -0.65
CA GLY A 103 -3.03 -2.01 -1.41
C GLY A 103 -2.86 -3.34 -0.66
N VAL A 104 -1.80 -3.49 0.14
CA VAL A 104 -1.51 -4.74 0.85
C VAL A 104 -2.06 -4.78 2.28
N HIS A 105 -2.47 -3.63 2.84
CA HIS A 105 -2.98 -3.55 4.22
C HIS A 105 -4.43 -3.06 4.34
N HIS A 106 -5.03 -2.59 3.24
CA HIS A 106 -6.40 -2.08 3.27
C HIS A 106 -7.40 -3.21 3.51
N ASP A 107 -8.39 -2.97 4.36
CA ASP A 107 -9.46 -3.93 4.68
C ASP A 107 -8.93 -5.30 5.17
N CYS A 108 -7.93 -5.30 6.02
CA CYS A 108 -7.36 -6.51 6.60
C CYS A 108 -7.91 -6.74 8.02
N ASP A 109 -9.23 -7.03 8.15
CA ASP A 109 -9.88 -7.21 9.45
C ASP A 109 -9.50 -8.53 10.13
N GLU A 110 -9.19 -9.58 9.35
CA GLU A 110 -8.89 -10.92 9.86
C GLU A 110 -7.45 -11.37 9.61
N THR A 111 -6.69 -10.59 8.81
CA THR A 111 -5.31 -10.90 8.43
C THR A 111 -4.43 -9.67 8.60
N ILE A 112 -3.16 -9.86 8.91
CA ILE A 112 -2.18 -8.77 9.07
C ILE A 112 -1.97 -8.01 7.77
N ALA A 113 -2.13 -8.68 6.64
CA ALA A 113 -1.90 -8.13 5.30
C ALA A 113 -2.63 -8.97 4.24
N ARG A 114 -2.63 -8.47 3.01
CA ARG A 114 -3.04 -9.22 1.81
C ARG A 114 -1.83 -9.85 1.16
N THR A 115 -2.05 -10.93 0.40
CA THR A 115 -0.98 -11.61 -0.34
C THR A 115 -1.44 -11.94 -1.75
N GLU A 116 -0.53 -11.89 -2.72
CA GLU A 116 -0.81 -12.17 -4.13
C GLU A 116 -0.21 -13.52 -4.54
N ARG A 117 -0.97 -14.30 -5.30
CA ARG A 117 -0.54 -15.62 -5.79
C ARG A 117 -0.25 -15.65 -7.28
N ASN A 118 -0.55 -14.58 -8.02
CA ASN A 118 -0.23 -14.49 -9.43
C ASN A 118 1.29 -14.38 -9.62
N PRO A 119 1.95 -15.36 -10.28
CA PRO A 119 3.41 -15.38 -10.41
C PRO A 119 3.95 -14.24 -11.27
N LEU A 120 3.20 -13.78 -12.29
CA LEU A 120 3.61 -12.68 -13.14
C LEU A 120 3.58 -11.35 -12.37
N VAL A 121 2.52 -11.13 -11.58
CA VAL A 121 2.40 -9.94 -10.75
C VAL A 121 3.52 -9.90 -9.71
N ASN A 122 3.79 -11.04 -9.05
CA ASN A 122 4.87 -11.14 -8.07
C ASN A 122 6.25 -10.95 -8.71
N LEU A 123 6.48 -11.48 -9.91
CA LEU A 123 7.71 -11.24 -10.66
C LEU A 123 7.93 -9.74 -10.91
N LEU A 124 6.91 -9.03 -11.40
CA LEU A 124 6.96 -7.59 -11.70
C LEU A 124 7.12 -6.72 -10.44
N THR A 125 6.72 -7.24 -9.28
CA THR A 125 6.84 -6.55 -7.99
C THR A 125 7.96 -7.10 -7.11
N PHE A 126 8.93 -7.82 -7.69
CA PHE A 126 10.08 -8.40 -6.97
C PHE A 126 9.66 -9.28 -5.77
N ASN A 127 8.55 -9.99 -5.89
CA ASN A 127 7.93 -10.83 -4.86
C ASN A 127 7.46 -10.08 -3.60
N LEU A 128 7.38 -8.75 -3.64
CA LEU A 128 6.94 -7.94 -2.49
C LEU A 128 5.46 -8.12 -2.14
N LEU A 129 4.66 -8.64 -3.08
CA LEU A 129 3.24 -8.90 -2.83
C LEU A 129 2.96 -10.27 -2.19
N TYR A 130 3.97 -11.09 -1.88
CA TYR A 130 3.88 -12.15 -0.86
C TYR A 130 3.94 -11.51 0.55
N HIS A 131 2.98 -10.65 0.85
CA HIS A 131 3.14 -9.69 1.94
C HIS A 131 2.78 -10.29 3.31
N VAL A 132 1.83 -11.23 3.36
CA VAL A 132 1.56 -12.03 4.57
C VAL A 132 2.81 -12.81 4.98
N GLU A 133 3.46 -13.46 4.04
CA GLU A 133 4.69 -14.21 4.24
C GLU A 133 5.82 -13.31 4.75
N HIS A 134 5.93 -12.12 4.16
CA HIS A 134 6.90 -11.13 4.59
C HIS A 134 6.64 -10.66 6.04
N HIS A 135 5.40 -10.43 6.44
CA HIS A 135 5.08 -10.04 7.81
C HIS A 135 5.35 -11.15 8.83
N LEU A 136 4.98 -12.39 8.50
CA LEU A 136 5.20 -13.53 9.38
C LEU A 136 6.70 -13.87 9.52
N PHE A 137 7.48 -13.66 8.46
CA PHE A 137 8.87 -14.05 8.39
C PHE A 137 9.74 -12.95 7.75
N SER A 138 9.75 -11.78 8.35
CA SER A 138 10.38 -10.56 7.81
C SER A 138 11.90 -10.66 7.56
N ALA A 139 12.56 -11.67 8.11
CA ALA A 139 13.98 -11.94 7.88
C ALA A 139 14.25 -12.77 6.60
N ILE A 140 13.21 -13.33 5.97
CA ILE A 140 13.38 -14.15 4.77
C ILE A 140 13.53 -13.21 3.55
N PRO A 141 14.57 -13.40 2.71
CA PRO A 141 14.75 -12.64 1.49
C PRO A 141 13.59 -12.85 0.50
N SER A 142 13.23 -11.81 -0.26
CA SER A 142 12.06 -11.80 -1.16
C SER A 142 12.08 -12.90 -2.23
N ASN A 143 13.26 -13.36 -2.66
CA ASN A 143 13.41 -14.45 -3.62
C ASN A 143 12.98 -15.82 -3.05
N HIS A 144 12.91 -15.99 -1.74
CA HIS A 144 12.45 -17.22 -1.08
C HIS A 144 10.96 -17.18 -0.66
N LEU A 145 10.30 -16.02 -0.73
CA LEU A 145 8.89 -15.87 -0.39
C LEU A 145 7.95 -16.77 -1.22
N PRO A 146 8.18 -17.02 -2.52
CA PRO A 146 7.35 -17.96 -3.29
C PRO A 146 7.36 -19.39 -2.74
N THR A 147 8.50 -19.86 -2.23
CA THR A 147 8.62 -21.18 -1.61
C THR A 147 7.92 -21.22 -0.25
N LEU A 148 8.08 -20.17 0.53
CA LEU A 148 7.39 -20.00 1.81
C LEU A 148 5.87 -19.95 1.61
N ALA A 149 5.39 -19.22 0.61
CA ALA A 149 3.98 -19.10 0.27
C ALA A 149 3.32 -20.48 0.02
N LYS A 150 3.98 -21.33 -0.78
CA LYS A 150 3.49 -22.70 -1.03
C LYS A 150 3.37 -23.53 0.25
N ARG A 151 4.31 -23.39 1.19
CA ARG A 151 4.28 -24.08 2.48
C ARG A 151 3.18 -23.51 3.38
N LEU A 152 2.99 -22.22 3.37
CA LEU A 152 1.97 -21.55 4.17
C LEU A 152 0.56 -21.87 3.65
N ASP A 153 0.35 -21.93 2.34
CA ASP A 153 -0.92 -22.34 1.73
C ASP A 153 -1.32 -23.76 2.14
N ALA A 154 -0.33 -24.66 2.31
CA ALA A 154 -0.59 -26.02 2.76
C ALA A 154 -0.85 -26.12 4.28
N ALA A 155 -0.14 -25.32 5.09
CA ALA A 155 -0.20 -25.40 6.55
C ALA A 155 -1.31 -24.54 7.17
N ALA A 156 -1.59 -23.36 6.61
CA ALA A 156 -2.51 -22.36 7.14
C ALA A 156 -3.24 -21.57 6.03
N PRO A 157 -4.09 -22.23 5.21
CA PRO A 157 -4.74 -21.62 4.05
C PRO A 157 -5.64 -20.43 4.42
N HIS A 158 -6.11 -20.34 5.65
CA HIS A 158 -6.94 -19.21 6.10
C HIS A 158 -6.19 -17.89 6.13
N LEU A 159 -4.88 -17.89 6.32
CA LEU A 159 -4.05 -16.67 6.34
C LEU A 159 -3.84 -16.07 4.94
N THR A 160 -4.06 -16.85 3.89
CA THR A 160 -3.74 -16.47 2.52
C THR A 160 -4.98 -16.15 1.66
N ASN A 161 -6.16 -16.06 2.30
CA ASN A 161 -7.44 -15.87 1.63
C ASN A 161 -7.74 -14.42 1.18
N ALA A 162 -6.86 -13.46 1.47
CA ALA A 162 -7.05 -12.05 1.11
C ALA A 162 -6.08 -11.65 -0.04
N PRO A 163 -6.48 -11.81 -1.33
CA PRO A 163 -5.62 -11.44 -2.45
C PRO A 163 -5.51 -9.90 -2.56
N VAL A 164 -4.34 -9.42 -3.01
CA VAL A 164 -4.09 -7.99 -3.29
C VAL A 164 -4.94 -7.55 -4.48
N LEU A 165 -4.89 -8.34 -5.56
CA LEU A 165 -5.73 -8.13 -6.73
C LEU A 165 -6.97 -9.01 -6.64
N PRO A 166 -8.17 -8.43 -6.47
CA PRO A 166 -9.38 -9.22 -6.36
C PRO A 166 -9.64 -9.97 -7.67
N SER A 167 -9.62 -11.29 -7.62
CA SER A 167 -10.08 -12.12 -8.74
C SER A 167 -11.58 -11.91 -8.97
N ARG A 168 -12.07 -12.18 -10.19
CA ARG A 168 -13.52 -12.12 -10.50
C ARG A 168 -14.35 -12.91 -9.47
N THR A 169 -13.88 -14.08 -9.09
CA THR A 169 -14.53 -14.94 -8.09
C THR A 169 -14.55 -14.32 -6.70
N THR A 170 -13.49 -13.63 -6.29
CA THR A 170 -13.39 -12.92 -5.01
C THR A 170 -14.35 -11.74 -4.95
N VAL A 171 -14.43 -10.94 -6.03
CA VAL A 171 -15.38 -9.81 -6.14
C VAL A 171 -16.81 -10.31 -6.02
N ILE A 172 -17.18 -11.37 -6.76
CA ILE A 172 -18.53 -11.94 -6.72
C ILE A 172 -18.84 -12.48 -5.31
N LYS A 173 -17.90 -13.17 -4.67
CA LYS A 173 -18.06 -13.70 -3.31
C LYS A 173 -18.26 -12.58 -2.29
N HIS A 174 -17.50 -11.49 -2.40
CA HIS A 174 -17.63 -10.31 -1.55
C HIS A 174 -18.95 -9.58 -1.75
N MET A 175 -19.35 -9.35 -3.01
CA MET A 175 -20.68 -8.79 -3.33
C MET A 175 -21.83 -9.66 -2.78
N LYS A 176 -21.71 -10.97 -2.90
CA LYS A 176 -22.71 -11.92 -2.39
C LYS A 176 -22.81 -11.87 -0.85
N ARG A 177 -21.67 -11.79 -0.14
CA ARG A 177 -21.64 -11.60 1.32
C ARG A 177 -22.28 -10.28 1.73
N ARG A 178 -21.92 -9.15 1.09
CA ARG A 178 -22.53 -7.85 1.39
C ARG A 178 -24.03 -7.85 1.10
N TRP A 179 -24.44 -8.46 -0.01
CA TRP A 179 -25.85 -8.60 -0.33
C TRP A 179 -26.64 -9.39 0.72
N ASN A 180 -26.10 -10.52 1.16
CA ASN A 180 -26.73 -11.34 2.22
C ASN A 180 -26.81 -10.55 3.55
N ALA A 181 -25.74 -9.87 3.96
CA ALA A 181 -25.74 -9.04 5.16
C ALA A 181 -26.78 -7.90 5.10
N ILE A 182 -26.94 -7.27 3.92
CA ILE A 182 -27.99 -6.27 3.69
C ILE A 182 -29.37 -6.93 3.79
N LYS A 183 -29.56 -8.06 3.13
CA LYS A 183 -30.80 -8.81 3.15
C LYS A 183 -31.20 -9.22 4.59
N ASP A 184 -30.25 -9.76 5.37
CA ASP A 184 -30.48 -10.15 6.76
C ASP A 184 -30.84 -8.96 7.64
N LYS A 185 -30.22 -7.81 7.42
CA LYS A 185 -30.52 -6.56 8.13
C LYS A 185 -31.96 -6.07 7.83
N TYR A 186 -32.42 -6.23 6.59
CA TYR A 186 -33.79 -5.84 6.22
C TYR A 186 -34.84 -6.88 6.53
N GLN A 187 -34.50 -8.16 6.62
CA GLN A 187 -35.42 -9.21 7.04
C GLN A 187 -35.64 -9.26 8.55
N ASN A 188 -34.64 -8.83 9.34
CA ASN A 188 -34.70 -8.76 10.80
C ASN A 188 -35.21 -7.40 11.33
N SER A 189 -35.36 -6.39 10.46
CA SER A 189 -36.09 -5.18 10.84
C SER A 189 -37.58 -5.47 10.78
N ASP A 190 -38.20 -5.44 11.94
CA ASP A 190 -39.65 -5.61 12.11
C ASP A 190 -40.42 -4.80 11.06
N ASP A 191 -41.36 -5.44 10.39
CA ASP A 191 -42.14 -4.86 9.27
C ASP A 191 -42.89 -3.55 9.63
N SER A 192 -42.91 -3.16 10.89
CA SER A 192 -43.55 -1.95 11.42
C SER A 192 -42.74 -0.66 11.19
N GLU A 193 -41.45 -0.71 10.88
CA GLU A 193 -40.61 0.47 10.73
C GLU A 193 -40.16 0.76 9.29
N CYS A 194 -40.71 0.11 8.27
CA CYS A 194 -40.36 0.38 6.89
C CYS A 194 -40.89 1.76 6.44
N PRO A 195 -40.02 2.77 6.18
CA PRO A 195 -40.46 4.15 5.85
C PRO A 195 -41.26 4.23 4.55
N ILE A 196 -41.17 3.22 3.69
CA ILE A 196 -41.85 3.19 2.38
C ILE A 196 -43.34 2.85 2.53
N ARG A 197 -43.72 2.03 3.52
CA ARG A 197 -45.14 1.69 3.73
C ARG A 197 -45.97 2.82 4.29
N LYS A 198 -45.36 3.79 5.00
CA LYS A 198 -46.09 4.96 5.55
C LYS A 198 -46.45 6.03 4.50
N ARG A 199 -45.99 5.90 3.25
CA ARG A 199 -46.26 6.86 2.19
C ARG A 199 -47.45 6.49 1.28
N PHE A 200 -47.99 5.28 1.45
CA PHE A 200 -49.08 4.76 0.60
C PHE A 200 -50.27 4.21 1.40
N ALA A 201 -50.31 4.47 2.70
CA ALA A 201 -51.46 4.30 3.55
C ALA A 201 -52.03 5.68 3.93
#